data_2a2fcf869c7fbc658d0cadf062712bea
#
_entry.id   2a2fcf869c7fbc658d0cadf062712bea
#
_cell.length_a   1.000
_cell.length_b   1.000
_cell.length_c   1.000
_cell.angle_alpha   90.00
_cell.angle_beta   90.00
_cell.angle_gamma   90.00
#
_symmetry.space_group_name_H-M   'P 1'
#
loop_
_entity.id
_entity.type
_entity.pdbx_description
1 polymer ?
#
loop_
_entity_poly.entity_id
_entity_poly.type
_entity_poly.pdbx_seq_one_letter_code
_entity_poly.pdbx_strand_id
1 'polypeptide(L)'
;MFNKFTGFIAAAAIAATAVFAVAPAQADDLEKIKASGELKIAMSGQYPPFNFVNEKNEVVGFDASIGSAIAERMQLKPQLITTAWDGIVAGLRAGKFDTVVGSMTITPEREKAVDFVGPYYHAGRAVFVKEDSAVQKLDDLKGKTLGVTLGETHEKWAREQGGWTIRTYKGLPELMLELNSGRVDAIVVDNIPVMVAIKETGQKVRKLDTPDIEGGSVAIGIAIRKNNPELKAAMQKALDEIMADGTYEKISMQWIGSDIR
;
A
#
# COMPACT_ATOMS: atom_id res chain seq x y z
N MET A 1 58.65 -20.45 73.25
CA MET A 1 57.21 -20.68 73.36
C MET A 1 56.59 -20.01 72.15
N PHE A 2 56.23 -20.85 71.14
CA PHE A 2 55.68 -20.39 69.87
C PHE A 2 54.19 -20.61 69.84
N ASN A 3 53.39 -19.57 69.63
CA ASN A 3 51.94 -19.67 69.45
C ASN A 3 51.63 -19.42 67.95
N LYS A 4 51.11 -20.43 67.30
CA LYS A 4 50.66 -20.37 65.91
C LYS A 4 49.17 -19.93 65.90
N PHE A 5 48.87 -18.78 65.29
CA PHE A 5 47.52 -18.41 64.93
C PHE A 5 47.20 -18.86 63.49
N THR A 6 46.25 -19.74 63.40
CA THR A 6 45.72 -20.23 62.11
C THR A 6 44.47 -19.33 61.76
N GLY A 7 44.62 -18.48 60.72
CA GLY A 7 43.50 -17.69 60.21
C GLY A 7 42.65 -18.50 59.21
N PHE A 8 41.35 -18.61 59.45
CA PHE A 8 40.38 -19.16 58.51
C PHE A 8 39.93 -18.02 57.58
N ILE A 9 40.18 -18.15 56.29
CA ILE A 9 39.63 -17.29 55.22
C ILE A 9 38.35 -17.96 54.74
N ALA A 10 37.18 -17.36 55.09
CA ALA A 10 35.87 -17.73 54.54
C ALA A 10 35.70 -17.02 53.19
N ALA A 11 35.74 -17.78 52.13
CA ALA A 11 35.40 -17.29 50.77
C ALA A 11 33.88 -17.25 50.62
N ALA A 12 33.30 -16.04 50.61
CA ALA A 12 31.89 -15.84 50.26
C ALA A 12 31.73 -15.86 48.74
N ALA A 13 31.15 -16.91 48.19
CA ALA A 13 30.76 -16.99 46.77
C ALA A 13 29.46 -16.17 46.56
N ILE A 14 29.59 -15.03 45.90
CA ILE A 14 28.45 -14.23 45.44
C ILE A 14 27.94 -14.87 44.15
N ALA A 15 26.83 -15.59 44.21
CA ALA A 15 26.11 -16.08 43.04
C ALA A 15 25.36 -14.89 42.40
N ALA A 16 25.91 -14.33 41.31
CA ALA A 16 25.21 -13.33 40.51
C ALA A 16 24.12 -14.02 39.69
N THR A 17 22.87 -13.95 40.16
CA THR A 17 21.67 -14.31 39.37
C THR A 17 21.48 -13.27 38.30
N ALA A 18 21.84 -13.61 37.04
CA ALA A 18 21.51 -12.82 35.87
C ALA A 18 19.98 -12.90 35.64
N VAL A 19 19.27 -11.88 36.08
CA VAL A 19 17.86 -11.67 35.70
C VAL A 19 17.84 -11.28 34.24
N PHE A 20 17.57 -12.22 33.34
CA PHE A 20 17.23 -11.90 31.96
C PHE A 20 15.90 -11.13 31.98
N ALA A 21 15.97 -9.81 31.81
CA ALA A 21 14.81 -9.00 31.54
C ALA A 21 14.25 -9.45 30.16
N VAL A 22 13.23 -10.31 30.17
CA VAL A 22 12.42 -10.57 28.99
C VAL A 22 11.73 -9.25 28.68
N ALA A 23 12.20 -8.56 27.61
CA ALA A 23 11.47 -7.42 27.09
C ALA A 23 10.03 -7.88 26.81
N PRO A 24 9.00 -7.14 27.24
CA PRO A 24 7.63 -7.52 26.94
C PRO A 24 7.49 -7.64 25.43
N ALA A 25 7.13 -8.82 24.95
CA ALA A 25 6.74 -8.99 23.56
C ALA A 25 5.65 -7.94 23.30
N GLN A 26 5.85 -7.12 22.28
CA GLN A 26 4.84 -6.12 21.91
C GLN A 26 3.57 -6.90 21.57
N ALA A 27 2.50 -6.67 22.33
CA ALA A 27 1.23 -7.38 22.12
C ALA A 27 0.75 -7.14 20.69
N ASP A 28 0.30 -8.22 20.03
CA ASP A 28 -0.30 -8.13 18.70
C ASP A 28 -1.47 -7.14 18.72
N ASP A 29 -1.61 -6.37 17.65
CA ASP A 29 -2.65 -5.34 17.58
C ASP A 29 -4.07 -5.93 17.48
N LEU A 30 -4.21 -7.21 17.13
CA LEU A 30 -5.51 -7.86 16.93
C LEU A 30 -6.42 -7.74 18.16
N GLU A 31 -5.91 -7.95 19.37
CA GLU A 31 -6.73 -7.88 20.59
C GLU A 31 -7.22 -6.44 20.85
N LYS A 32 -6.38 -5.43 20.60
CA LYS A 32 -6.79 -4.02 20.71
C LYS A 32 -7.87 -3.66 19.67
N ILE A 33 -7.71 -4.15 18.43
CA ILE A 33 -8.66 -3.95 17.34
C ILE A 33 -9.99 -4.62 17.69
N LYS A 34 -9.99 -5.87 18.15
CA LYS A 34 -11.20 -6.56 18.62
C LYS A 34 -11.88 -5.83 19.77
N ALA A 35 -11.11 -5.36 20.74
CA ALA A 35 -11.65 -4.64 21.89
C ALA A 35 -12.29 -3.28 21.50
N SER A 36 -11.78 -2.62 20.44
CA SER A 36 -12.39 -1.40 19.91
C SER A 36 -13.66 -1.65 19.09
N GLY A 37 -13.83 -2.87 18.56
CA GLY A 37 -14.91 -3.24 17.64
C GLY A 37 -14.79 -2.62 16.24
N GLU A 38 -13.67 -1.94 15.93
CA GLU A 38 -13.46 -1.23 14.67
C GLU A 38 -12.11 -1.61 14.05
N LEU A 39 -12.05 -1.69 12.72
CA LEU A 39 -10.81 -1.79 11.95
C LEU A 39 -10.59 -0.46 11.21
N LYS A 40 -9.52 0.25 11.55
CA LYS A 40 -9.14 1.52 10.90
C LYS A 40 -8.34 1.24 9.65
N ILE A 41 -8.93 1.54 8.49
CA ILE A 41 -8.40 1.22 7.17
C ILE A 41 -8.02 2.51 6.45
N ALA A 42 -6.75 2.70 6.15
CA ALA A 42 -6.26 3.87 5.43
C ALA A 42 -6.09 3.63 3.94
N MET A 43 -6.30 4.67 3.16
CA MET A 43 -6.08 4.75 1.72
C MET A 43 -5.84 6.19 1.30
N SER A 44 -5.46 6.44 0.03
CA SER A 44 -5.22 7.82 -0.43
C SER A 44 -6.52 8.63 -0.60
N GLY A 45 -7.60 7.99 -1.02
CA GLY A 45 -8.82 8.65 -1.44
C GLY A 45 -8.69 9.44 -2.75
N GLN A 46 -7.60 9.21 -3.50
CA GLN A 46 -7.23 9.94 -4.72
C GLN A 46 -6.89 8.98 -5.89
N TYR A 47 -7.47 7.78 -5.87
CA TYR A 47 -7.14 6.73 -6.84
C TYR A 47 -8.39 5.99 -7.37
N PRO A 48 -9.31 6.70 -8.07
CA PRO A 48 -10.49 6.07 -8.66
C PRO A 48 -10.09 5.06 -9.75
N PRO A 49 -10.82 3.94 -9.92
CA PRO A 49 -11.98 3.50 -9.14
C PRO A 49 -11.65 2.66 -7.89
N PHE A 50 -10.36 2.58 -7.52
CA PHE A 50 -9.89 1.75 -6.40
C PHE A 50 -10.24 2.36 -5.05
N ASN A 51 -9.91 3.63 -4.81
CA ASN A 51 -10.25 4.33 -3.58
C ASN A 51 -10.37 5.84 -3.86
N PHE A 52 -11.53 6.42 -3.60
CA PHE A 52 -11.78 7.84 -3.83
C PHE A 52 -12.91 8.37 -2.94
N VAL A 53 -13.00 9.69 -2.84
CA VAL A 53 -14.11 10.37 -2.17
C VAL A 53 -15.16 10.74 -3.21
N ASN A 54 -16.38 10.25 -3.03
CA ASN A 54 -17.50 10.53 -3.94
C ASN A 54 -18.15 11.91 -3.66
N GLU A 55 -19.14 12.29 -4.46
CA GLU A 55 -19.87 13.55 -4.34
C GLU A 55 -20.63 13.71 -2.99
N LYS A 56 -20.90 12.60 -2.30
CA LYS A 56 -21.52 12.59 -0.97
C LYS A 56 -20.49 12.67 0.16
N ASN A 57 -19.22 12.89 -0.17
CA ASN A 57 -18.09 12.90 0.76
C ASN A 57 -17.89 11.55 1.47
N GLU A 58 -18.22 10.44 0.82
CA GLU A 58 -17.97 9.08 1.29
C GLU A 58 -16.75 8.51 0.62
N VAL A 59 -15.95 7.75 1.37
CA VAL A 59 -14.82 6.98 0.82
C VAL A 59 -15.36 5.70 0.20
N VAL A 60 -15.16 5.54 -1.09
CA VAL A 60 -15.71 4.42 -1.89
C VAL A 60 -14.65 3.87 -2.84
N GLY A 61 -14.97 2.76 -3.51
CA GLY A 61 -14.13 2.14 -4.53
C GLY A 61 -13.80 0.69 -4.21
N PHE A 62 -13.01 0.09 -5.09
CA PHE A 62 -12.61 -1.32 -4.98
C PHE A 62 -11.87 -1.60 -3.65
N ASP A 63 -10.81 -0.85 -3.34
CA ASP A 63 -10.03 -1.00 -2.11
C ASP A 63 -10.89 -0.79 -0.85
N ALA A 64 -11.75 0.25 -0.88
CA ALA A 64 -12.67 0.55 0.21
C ALA A 64 -13.64 -0.60 0.47
N SER A 65 -14.15 -1.21 -0.62
CA SER A 65 -15.07 -2.36 -0.54
C SER A 65 -14.36 -3.63 -0.07
N ILE A 66 -13.14 -3.92 -0.56
CA ILE A 66 -12.32 -5.05 -0.10
C ILE A 66 -11.98 -4.91 1.39
N GLY A 67 -11.51 -3.71 1.80
CA GLY A 67 -11.19 -3.45 3.21
C GLY A 67 -12.39 -3.59 4.12
N SER A 68 -13.57 -3.12 3.69
CA SER A 68 -14.82 -3.26 4.44
C SER A 68 -15.25 -4.72 4.55
N ALA A 69 -15.20 -5.48 3.45
CA ALA A 69 -15.53 -6.89 3.46
C ALA A 69 -14.61 -7.72 4.39
N ILE A 70 -13.31 -7.40 4.42
CA ILE A 70 -12.35 -8.02 5.37
C ILE A 70 -12.75 -7.69 6.82
N ALA A 71 -13.03 -6.42 7.13
CA ALA A 71 -13.45 -6.02 8.47
C ALA A 71 -14.72 -6.76 8.92
N GLU A 72 -15.72 -6.85 8.06
CA GLU A 72 -16.98 -7.58 8.32
C GLU A 72 -16.74 -9.07 8.60
N ARG A 73 -15.83 -9.73 7.85
CA ARG A 73 -15.45 -11.13 8.12
C ARG A 73 -14.75 -11.30 9.46
N MET A 74 -14.02 -10.29 9.90
CA MET A 74 -13.41 -10.23 11.22
C MET A 74 -14.41 -9.81 12.32
N GLN A 75 -15.69 -9.60 12.01
CA GLN A 75 -16.75 -9.09 12.90
C GLN A 75 -16.41 -7.70 13.48
N LEU A 76 -15.76 -6.87 12.69
CA LEU A 76 -15.37 -5.50 13.02
C LEU A 76 -16.11 -4.50 12.12
N LYS A 77 -16.36 -3.30 12.64
CA LYS A 77 -16.87 -2.19 11.85
C LYS A 77 -15.72 -1.56 11.04
N PRO A 78 -15.83 -1.40 9.71
CA PRO A 78 -14.82 -0.69 8.94
C PRO A 78 -14.84 0.81 9.24
N GLN A 79 -13.67 1.38 9.53
CA GLN A 79 -13.46 2.83 9.63
C GLN A 79 -12.50 3.25 8.52
N LEU A 80 -13.05 3.77 7.41
CA LEU A 80 -12.27 4.21 6.25
C LEU A 80 -11.65 5.59 6.53
N ILE A 81 -10.35 5.73 6.29
CA ILE A 81 -9.57 6.94 6.57
C ILE A 81 -8.79 7.33 5.33
N THR A 82 -8.94 8.57 4.87
CA THR A 82 -8.11 9.11 3.78
C THR A 82 -6.90 9.86 4.34
N THR A 83 -5.74 9.69 3.70
CA THR A 83 -4.50 10.38 4.07
C THR A 83 -3.59 10.53 2.86
N ALA A 84 -2.66 11.48 2.89
CA ALA A 84 -1.68 11.64 1.82
C ALA A 84 -0.84 10.36 1.65
N TRP A 85 -0.64 9.95 0.40
CA TRP A 85 0.03 8.69 0.06
C TRP A 85 1.50 8.65 0.51
N ASP A 86 2.24 9.72 0.30
CA ASP A 86 3.66 9.85 0.65
C ASP A 86 3.97 9.67 2.15
N GLY A 87 2.96 9.87 3.01
CA GLY A 87 3.04 9.66 4.47
C GLY A 87 2.39 8.38 4.99
N ILE A 88 1.74 7.57 4.13
CA ILE A 88 0.83 6.50 4.58
C ILE A 88 1.56 5.40 5.36
N VAL A 89 2.75 4.97 4.91
CA VAL A 89 3.54 3.95 5.63
C VAL A 89 4.01 4.47 7.00
N ALA A 90 4.42 5.74 7.07
CA ALA A 90 4.79 6.35 8.35
C ALA A 90 3.59 6.45 9.31
N GLY A 91 2.40 6.79 8.78
CA GLY A 91 1.15 6.80 9.55
C GLY A 91 0.78 5.43 10.11
N LEU A 92 0.90 4.37 9.29
CA LEU A 92 0.66 2.98 9.71
C LEU A 92 1.61 2.58 10.85
N ARG A 93 2.90 2.84 10.68
CA ARG A 93 3.91 2.53 11.71
C ARG A 93 3.72 3.31 13.01
N ALA A 94 3.21 4.52 12.92
CA ALA A 94 2.86 5.35 14.08
C ALA A 94 1.51 4.97 14.74
N GLY A 95 0.79 3.96 14.23
CA GLY A 95 -0.48 3.51 14.79
C GLY A 95 -1.66 4.46 14.58
N LYS A 96 -1.60 5.35 13.59
CA LYS A 96 -2.73 6.24 13.26
C LYS A 96 -3.93 5.48 12.71
N PHE A 97 -3.70 4.33 12.13
CA PHE A 97 -4.67 3.37 11.60
C PHE A 97 -4.07 1.96 11.70
N ASP A 98 -4.88 0.94 11.48
CA ASP A 98 -4.50 -0.46 11.73
C ASP A 98 -3.94 -1.13 10.48
N THR A 99 -4.46 -0.76 9.31
CA THR A 99 -4.08 -1.34 8.03
C THR A 99 -4.16 -0.31 6.90
N VAL A 100 -3.48 -0.59 5.79
CA VAL A 100 -3.61 0.14 4.53
C VAL A 100 -4.16 -0.80 3.47
N VAL A 101 -5.36 -0.51 2.98
CA VAL A 101 -5.96 -1.14 1.80
C VAL A 101 -6.11 -0.04 0.75
N GLY A 102 -5.13 0.06 -0.15
CA GLY A 102 -5.01 1.24 -1.01
C GLY A 102 -4.09 1.01 -2.20
N SER A 103 -4.20 -0.15 -2.84
CA SER A 103 -3.44 -0.47 -4.06
C SER A 103 -1.91 -0.42 -3.86
N MET A 104 -1.43 -0.86 -2.70
CA MET A 104 -0.01 -0.78 -2.36
C MET A 104 0.79 -1.93 -2.99
N THR A 105 1.70 -1.61 -3.90
CA THR A 105 2.65 -2.58 -4.46
C THR A 105 3.50 -3.19 -3.36
N ILE A 106 3.60 -4.51 -3.31
CA ILE A 106 4.54 -5.24 -2.46
C ILE A 106 5.94 -5.04 -3.06
N THR A 107 6.85 -4.47 -2.27
CA THR A 107 8.26 -4.29 -2.66
C THR A 107 9.19 -4.67 -1.52
N PRO A 108 10.42 -5.16 -1.82
CA PRO A 108 11.40 -5.48 -0.77
C PRO A 108 11.73 -4.31 0.15
N GLU A 109 11.60 -3.08 -0.35
CA GLU A 109 11.81 -1.87 0.46
C GLU A 109 10.65 -1.67 1.46
N ARG A 110 9.40 -1.81 1.01
CA ARG A 110 8.21 -1.71 1.86
C ARG A 110 8.15 -2.85 2.88
N GLU A 111 8.53 -4.07 2.48
CA GLU A 111 8.58 -5.23 3.38
C GLU A 111 9.56 -5.07 4.54
N LYS A 112 10.57 -4.19 4.45
CA LYS A 112 11.41 -3.83 5.61
C LYS A 112 10.65 -3.03 6.67
N ALA A 113 9.64 -2.26 6.26
CA ALA A 113 8.91 -1.32 7.10
C ALA A 113 7.57 -1.84 7.61
N VAL A 114 6.89 -2.71 6.83
CA VAL A 114 5.55 -3.25 7.08
C VAL A 114 5.49 -4.71 6.69
N ASP A 115 4.46 -5.43 7.16
CA ASP A 115 4.10 -6.75 6.65
C ASP A 115 2.92 -6.64 5.69
N PHE A 116 2.74 -7.64 4.82
CA PHE A 116 1.65 -7.68 3.86
C PHE A 116 0.74 -8.89 4.06
N VAL A 117 -0.54 -8.68 3.83
CA VAL A 117 -1.59 -9.67 3.62
C VAL A 117 -1.91 -9.70 2.12
N GLY A 118 -2.22 -10.82 1.57
CA GLY A 118 -2.48 -11.00 0.15
C GLY A 118 -1.29 -11.61 -0.61
N PRO A 119 -1.12 -11.36 -1.92
CA PRO A 119 -1.71 -10.25 -2.70
C PRO A 119 -3.22 -10.38 -2.90
N TYR A 120 -3.92 -9.26 -3.12
CA TYR A 120 -5.34 -9.28 -3.43
C TYR A 120 -5.67 -8.95 -4.88
N TYR A 121 -4.71 -8.42 -5.65
CA TYR A 121 -4.73 -8.37 -7.11
C TYR A 121 -3.32 -8.12 -7.66
N HIS A 122 -3.20 -8.07 -8.99
CA HIS A 122 -1.96 -7.74 -9.67
C HIS A 122 -2.15 -6.56 -10.62
N ALA A 123 -1.15 -5.68 -10.72
CA ALA A 123 -1.17 -4.49 -11.56
C ALA A 123 0.08 -4.40 -12.42
N GLY A 124 0.03 -3.61 -13.47
CA GLY A 124 1.16 -3.31 -14.33
C GLY A 124 1.35 -1.81 -14.52
N ARG A 125 2.59 -1.32 -14.50
CA ARG A 125 2.93 0.05 -14.80
C ARG A 125 2.69 0.35 -16.27
N ALA A 126 2.13 1.53 -16.55
CA ALA A 126 1.93 2.00 -17.92
C ALA A 126 2.24 3.49 -18.04
N VAL A 127 2.57 3.92 -19.25
CA VAL A 127 2.69 5.33 -19.62
C VAL A 127 1.49 5.70 -20.46
N PHE A 128 0.86 6.81 -20.11
CA PHE A 128 -0.25 7.38 -20.86
C PHE A 128 0.12 8.76 -21.38
N VAL A 129 -0.31 9.03 -22.59
CA VAL A 129 -0.17 10.33 -23.26
C VAL A 129 -1.52 10.78 -23.77
N LYS A 130 -1.66 12.05 -24.17
CA LYS A 130 -2.87 12.51 -24.88
C LYS A 130 -3.07 11.70 -26.15
N GLU A 131 -4.32 11.50 -26.55
CA GLU A 131 -4.69 10.74 -27.74
C GLU A 131 -4.04 11.30 -29.01
N ASP A 132 -3.94 12.63 -29.11
CA ASP A 132 -3.35 13.39 -30.23
C ASP A 132 -1.83 13.62 -30.09
N SER A 133 -1.18 13.06 -29.07
CA SER A 133 0.25 13.22 -28.84
C SER A 133 1.09 12.61 -29.96
N ALA A 134 2.14 13.30 -30.40
CA ALA A 134 3.14 12.79 -31.33
C ALA A 134 4.07 11.71 -30.72
N VAL A 135 4.07 11.56 -29.39
CA VAL A 135 4.88 10.56 -28.67
C VAL A 135 4.37 9.18 -29.01
N GLN A 136 5.25 8.30 -29.53
CA GLN A 136 4.89 6.92 -29.92
C GLN A 136 5.60 5.89 -29.05
N LYS A 137 6.77 6.21 -28.49
CA LYS A 137 7.59 5.30 -27.68
C LYS A 137 8.24 6.05 -26.53
N LEU A 138 8.81 5.33 -25.57
CA LEU A 138 9.42 5.87 -24.36
C LEU A 138 10.55 6.88 -24.67
N ASP A 139 11.37 6.59 -25.70
CA ASP A 139 12.47 7.46 -26.11
C ASP A 139 12.00 8.86 -26.56
N ASP A 140 10.80 8.99 -27.07
CA ASP A 140 10.23 10.27 -27.50
C ASP A 140 9.89 11.18 -26.31
N LEU A 141 9.93 10.65 -25.08
CA LEU A 141 9.74 11.40 -23.84
C LEU A 141 11.02 12.06 -23.33
N LYS A 142 12.19 11.78 -23.93
CA LYS A 142 13.45 12.46 -23.56
C LYS A 142 13.31 13.97 -23.66
N GLY A 143 13.66 14.67 -22.58
CA GLY A 143 13.53 16.13 -22.47
C GLY A 143 12.11 16.65 -22.19
N LYS A 144 11.09 15.78 -22.13
CA LYS A 144 9.69 16.12 -21.85
C LYS A 144 9.37 16.06 -20.36
N THR A 145 8.15 16.45 -20.00
CA THR A 145 7.68 16.46 -18.61
C THR A 145 6.80 15.25 -18.32
N LEU A 146 7.16 14.49 -17.28
CA LEU A 146 6.46 13.31 -16.81
C LEU A 146 5.74 13.59 -15.49
N GLY A 147 4.44 13.27 -15.41
CA GLY A 147 3.64 13.32 -14.18
C GLY A 147 3.61 11.96 -13.47
N VAL A 148 3.81 11.96 -12.15
CA VAL A 148 3.75 10.78 -11.29
C VAL A 148 3.11 11.13 -9.95
N THR A 149 2.57 10.16 -9.22
CA THR A 149 2.11 10.37 -7.84
C THR A 149 3.30 10.35 -6.89
N LEU A 150 3.37 11.33 -5.98
CA LEU A 150 4.42 11.45 -4.98
C LEU A 150 4.44 10.23 -4.03
N GLY A 151 5.62 9.62 -3.84
CA GLY A 151 5.82 8.47 -2.96
C GLY A 151 5.42 7.11 -3.55
N GLU A 152 4.96 7.06 -4.81
CA GLU A 152 4.67 5.81 -5.50
C GLU A 152 5.90 5.16 -6.15
N THR A 153 5.78 3.86 -6.45
CA THR A 153 6.83 3.11 -7.18
C THR A 153 7.07 3.66 -8.57
N HIS A 154 6.09 4.34 -9.17
CA HIS A 154 6.17 4.99 -10.47
C HIS A 154 7.10 6.20 -10.44
N GLU A 155 7.06 7.00 -9.36
CA GLU A 155 8.00 8.11 -9.17
C GLU A 155 9.44 7.60 -9.06
N LYS A 156 9.68 6.57 -8.23
CA LYS A 156 11.00 5.96 -8.09
C LYS A 156 11.52 5.48 -9.44
N TRP A 157 10.73 4.71 -10.17
CA TRP A 157 11.08 4.23 -11.51
C TRP A 157 11.41 5.38 -12.46
N ALA A 158 10.56 6.42 -12.52
CA ALA A 158 10.77 7.55 -13.42
C ALA A 158 12.06 8.31 -13.12
N ARG A 159 12.44 8.43 -11.84
CA ARG A 159 13.71 9.05 -11.43
C ARG A 159 14.92 8.19 -11.78
N GLU A 160 14.81 6.88 -11.63
CA GLU A 160 15.88 5.92 -11.95
C GLU A 160 16.17 5.86 -13.46
N GLN A 161 15.14 5.92 -14.29
CA GLN A 161 15.32 5.96 -15.76
C GLN A 161 15.96 7.26 -16.23
N GLY A 162 15.53 8.39 -15.70
CA GLY A 162 16.03 9.72 -16.07
C GLY A 162 15.65 10.17 -17.48
N GLY A 163 16.20 11.29 -17.91
CA GLY A 163 16.01 11.82 -19.29
C GLY A 163 14.79 12.71 -19.47
N TRP A 164 13.98 12.97 -18.44
CA TRP A 164 12.78 13.82 -18.44
C TRP A 164 12.70 14.69 -17.18
N THR A 165 11.83 15.70 -17.24
CA THR A 165 11.47 16.50 -16.06
C THR A 165 10.32 15.80 -15.34
N ILE A 166 10.45 15.55 -14.01
CA ILE A 166 9.41 14.90 -13.22
C ILE A 166 8.62 15.95 -12.46
N ARG A 167 7.29 15.88 -12.56
CA ARG A 167 6.35 16.60 -11.70
C ARG A 167 5.54 15.60 -10.87
N THR A 168 5.44 15.86 -9.58
CA THR A 168 4.72 15.00 -8.64
C THR A 168 3.38 15.61 -8.26
N TYR A 169 2.38 14.76 -8.10
CA TYR A 169 0.99 15.11 -7.78
C TYR A 169 0.45 14.23 -6.65
N LYS A 170 -0.71 14.59 -6.09
CA LYS A 170 -1.29 13.86 -4.96
C LYS A 170 -1.96 12.55 -5.36
N GLY A 171 -2.42 12.43 -6.62
CA GLY A 171 -3.07 11.24 -7.11
C GLY A 171 -3.55 11.34 -8.55
N LEU A 172 -4.29 10.33 -8.98
CA LEU A 172 -4.72 10.15 -10.38
C LEU A 172 -5.59 11.30 -10.92
N PRO A 173 -6.54 11.90 -10.18
CA PRO A 173 -7.34 13.02 -10.72
C PRO A 173 -6.49 14.21 -11.13
N GLU A 174 -5.50 14.60 -10.32
CA GLU A 174 -4.57 15.70 -10.68
C GLU A 174 -3.70 15.31 -11.89
N LEU A 175 -3.17 14.07 -11.91
CA LEU A 175 -2.39 13.58 -13.05
C LEU A 175 -3.17 13.66 -14.36
N MET A 176 -4.41 13.19 -14.37
CA MET A 176 -5.28 13.25 -15.57
C MET A 176 -5.58 14.68 -16.01
N LEU A 177 -5.83 15.58 -15.05
CA LEU A 177 -6.04 17.00 -15.33
C LEU A 177 -4.80 17.64 -15.97
N GLU A 178 -3.62 17.37 -15.44
CA GLU A 178 -2.36 17.90 -15.90
C GLU A 178 -2.00 17.37 -17.30
N LEU A 179 -2.24 16.08 -17.55
CA LEU A 179 -2.06 15.48 -18.87
C LEU A 179 -3.03 16.09 -19.90
N ASN A 180 -4.32 16.15 -19.57
CA ASN A 180 -5.33 16.69 -20.49
C ASN A 180 -5.10 18.18 -20.82
N SER A 181 -4.58 18.96 -19.86
CA SER A 181 -4.24 20.38 -20.08
C SER A 181 -2.89 20.59 -20.79
N GLY A 182 -2.12 19.51 -21.02
CA GLY A 182 -0.80 19.61 -21.65
C GLY A 182 0.30 20.20 -20.76
N ARG A 183 0.07 20.26 -19.43
CA ARG A 183 1.11 20.69 -18.48
C ARG A 183 2.13 19.61 -18.17
N VAL A 184 1.79 18.36 -18.43
CA VAL A 184 2.72 17.23 -18.55
C VAL A 184 2.51 16.56 -19.91
N ASP A 185 3.58 16.01 -20.49
CA ASP A 185 3.53 15.35 -21.79
C ASP A 185 3.06 13.88 -21.66
N ALA A 186 3.31 13.26 -20.51
CA ALA A 186 2.88 11.91 -20.20
C ALA A 186 2.69 11.74 -18.67
N ILE A 187 1.95 10.69 -18.29
CA ILE A 187 1.85 10.22 -16.89
C ILE A 187 2.27 8.77 -16.81
N VAL A 188 2.84 8.40 -15.66
CA VAL A 188 3.17 7.00 -15.33
C VAL A 188 2.34 6.57 -14.12
N VAL A 189 1.56 5.51 -14.30
CA VAL A 189 0.59 5.02 -13.32
C VAL A 189 0.27 3.54 -13.63
N ASP A 190 -0.44 2.84 -12.75
CA ASP A 190 -0.95 1.50 -13.11
C ASP A 190 -1.93 1.58 -14.28
N ASN A 191 -1.97 0.53 -15.10
CA ASN A 191 -2.77 0.50 -16.32
C ASN A 191 -4.29 0.48 -16.03
N ILE A 192 -4.74 -0.29 -15.03
CA ILE A 192 -6.16 -0.54 -14.79
C ILE A 192 -6.97 0.75 -14.57
N PRO A 193 -6.62 1.66 -13.65
CA PRO A 193 -7.46 2.82 -13.35
C PRO A 193 -7.63 3.76 -14.54
N VAL A 194 -6.59 3.96 -15.34
CA VAL A 194 -6.70 4.82 -16.53
C VAL A 194 -7.49 4.13 -17.64
N MET A 195 -7.32 2.82 -17.84
CA MET A 195 -8.13 2.09 -18.81
C MET A 195 -9.62 2.09 -18.45
N VAL A 196 -9.96 1.99 -17.15
CA VAL A 196 -11.33 2.16 -16.68
C VAL A 196 -11.82 3.59 -16.95
N ALA A 197 -11.02 4.60 -16.63
CA ALA A 197 -11.38 6.01 -16.89
C ALA A 197 -11.60 6.28 -18.39
N ILE A 198 -10.80 5.73 -19.29
CA ILE A 198 -11.00 5.84 -20.74
C ILE A 198 -12.36 5.24 -21.13
N LYS A 199 -12.65 4.03 -20.66
CA LYS A 199 -13.90 3.32 -20.97
C LYS A 199 -15.14 4.03 -20.44
N GLU A 200 -15.10 4.47 -19.18
CA GLU A 200 -16.26 5.01 -18.46
C GLU A 200 -16.55 6.48 -18.80
N THR A 201 -15.48 7.29 -18.96
CA THR A 201 -15.62 8.73 -19.10
C THR A 201 -15.15 9.29 -20.45
N GLY A 202 -14.68 8.43 -21.35
CA GLY A 202 -14.19 8.84 -22.68
C GLY A 202 -12.97 9.77 -22.63
N GLN A 203 -12.07 9.56 -21.65
CA GLN A 203 -10.83 10.35 -21.55
C GLN A 203 -10.02 10.27 -22.84
N LYS A 204 -9.56 11.44 -23.32
CA LYS A 204 -8.79 11.57 -24.57
C LYS A 204 -7.30 11.32 -24.35
N VAL A 205 -7.00 10.15 -23.81
CA VAL A 205 -5.65 9.67 -23.56
C VAL A 205 -5.48 8.24 -24.09
N ARG A 206 -4.25 7.88 -24.41
CA ARG A 206 -3.92 6.52 -24.83
C ARG A 206 -2.70 5.99 -24.10
N LYS A 207 -2.68 4.67 -23.90
CA LYS A 207 -1.50 3.96 -23.40
C LYS A 207 -0.43 3.94 -24.50
N LEU A 208 0.84 4.16 -24.12
CA LEU A 208 1.96 3.85 -25.00
C LEU A 208 2.20 2.34 -25.04
N ASP A 209 2.54 1.83 -26.21
CA ASP A 209 3.06 0.46 -26.34
C ASP A 209 4.52 0.45 -25.86
N THR A 210 4.71 0.03 -24.62
CA THR A 210 6.00 0.06 -23.93
C THR A 210 6.19 -1.24 -23.13
N PRO A 211 6.38 -2.38 -23.81
CA PRO A 211 6.45 -3.70 -23.16
C PRO A 211 7.56 -3.77 -22.10
N ASP A 212 8.67 -3.05 -22.27
CA ASP A 212 9.83 -3.11 -21.37
C ASP A 212 9.60 -2.41 -20.02
N ILE A 213 8.60 -1.51 -19.91
CA ILE A 213 8.32 -0.80 -18.65
C ILE A 213 7.22 -1.45 -17.83
N GLU A 214 6.49 -2.36 -18.40
CA GLU A 214 5.43 -3.07 -17.68
C GLU A 214 5.98 -3.88 -16.51
N GLY A 215 7.30 -4.21 -16.53
CA GLY A 215 8.01 -4.84 -15.38
C GLY A 215 7.38 -6.16 -14.92
N GLY A 216 6.50 -6.72 -15.74
CA GLY A 216 5.61 -7.80 -15.36
C GLY A 216 4.46 -7.33 -14.45
N SER A 217 3.61 -8.26 -14.13
CA SER A 217 2.55 -8.09 -13.15
C SER A 217 3.15 -7.96 -11.75
N VAL A 218 2.91 -6.86 -11.05
CA VAL A 218 3.35 -6.64 -9.68
C VAL A 218 2.24 -6.95 -8.70
N ALA A 219 2.59 -7.63 -7.61
CA ALA A 219 1.65 -8.01 -6.56
C ALA A 219 1.24 -6.78 -5.73
N ILE A 220 -0.05 -6.63 -5.50
CA ILE A 220 -0.65 -5.57 -4.69
C ILE A 220 -1.14 -6.17 -3.38
N GLY A 221 -0.69 -5.64 -2.25
CA GLY A 221 -0.96 -6.18 -0.93
C GLY A 221 -1.58 -5.18 0.03
N ILE A 222 -2.11 -5.73 1.11
CA ILE A 222 -2.67 -5.00 2.24
C ILE A 222 -1.59 -4.86 3.31
N ALA A 223 -1.19 -3.63 3.64
CA ALA A 223 -0.11 -3.42 4.58
C ALA A 223 -0.59 -3.35 6.03
N ILE A 224 0.15 -4.01 6.93
CA ILE A 224 -0.03 -3.95 8.38
C ILE A 224 1.32 -3.66 9.07
N ARG A 225 1.28 -3.24 10.32
CA ARG A 225 2.51 -3.06 11.12
C ARG A 225 3.26 -4.38 11.28
N LYS A 226 4.58 -4.29 11.36
CA LYS A 226 5.47 -5.42 11.67
C LYS A 226 5.13 -6.06 13.02
N ASN A 227 5.47 -7.35 13.15
CA ASN A 227 5.35 -8.13 14.39
C ASN A 227 3.89 -8.30 14.87
N ASN A 228 2.94 -8.42 13.94
CA ASN A 228 1.53 -8.68 14.19
C ASN A 228 1.06 -9.98 13.50
N PRO A 229 1.60 -11.16 13.85
CA PRO A 229 1.30 -12.41 13.16
C PRO A 229 -0.17 -12.84 13.29
N GLU A 230 -0.82 -12.56 14.43
CA GLU A 230 -2.22 -12.89 14.63
C GLU A 230 -3.14 -11.99 13.80
N LEU A 231 -2.88 -10.68 13.74
CA LEU A 231 -3.60 -9.76 12.86
C LEU A 231 -3.42 -10.17 11.40
N LYS A 232 -2.18 -10.49 10.99
CA LYS A 232 -1.88 -10.97 9.64
C LYS A 232 -2.69 -12.21 9.30
N ALA A 233 -2.69 -13.21 10.17
CA ALA A 233 -3.41 -14.47 9.96
C ALA A 233 -4.94 -14.25 9.89
N ALA A 234 -5.49 -13.41 10.78
CA ALA A 234 -6.91 -13.10 10.78
C ALA A 234 -7.37 -12.36 9.50
N MET A 235 -6.59 -11.37 9.05
CA MET A 235 -6.88 -10.63 7.81
C MET A 235 -6.69 -11.50 6.56
N GLN A 236 -5.65 -12.37 6.53
CA GLN A 236 -5.43 -13.30 5.42
C GLN A 236 -6.60 -14.28 5.30
N LYS A 237 -7.05 -14.86 6.42
CA LYS A 237 -8.23 -15.73 6.44
C LYS A 237 -9.46 -15.02 5.89
N ALA A 238 -9.72 -13.77 6.33
CA ALA A 238 -10.84 -12.98 5.85
C ALA A 238 -10.75 -12.70 4.34
N LEU A 239 -9.53 -12.39 3.84
CA LEU A 239 -9.28 -12.20 2.41
C LEU A 239 -9.54 -13.50 1.62
N ASP A 240 -9.04 -14.63 2.09
CA ASP A 240 -9.24 -15.93 1.44
C ASP A 240 -10.73 -16.30 1.37
N GLU A 241 -11.49 -16.03 2.42
CA GLU A 241 -12.94 -16.24 2.47
C GLU A 241 -13.69 -15.41 1.42
N ILE A 242 -13.42 -14.10 1.31
CA ILE A 242 -14.09 -13.25 0.31
C ILE A 242 -13.67 -13.59 -1.13
N MET A 243 -12.45 -14.11 -1.32
CA MET A 243 -12.00 -14.61 -2.62
C MET A 243 -12.71 -15.90 -3.02
N ALA A 244 -13.01 -16.78 -2.05
CA ALA A 244 -13.59 -18.09 -2.31
C ALA A 244 -15.11 -18.06 -2.51
N ASP A 245 -15.84 -17.14 -1.87
CA ASP A 245 -17.32 -17.14 -1.83
C ASP A 245 -17.98 -16.21 -2.87
N GLY A 246 -17.19 -15.61 -3.77
CA GLY A 246 -17.68 -14.72 -4.82
C GLY A 246 -17.84 -13.26 -4.41
N THR A 247 -17.59 -12.89 -3.14
CA THR A 247 -17.63 -11.50 -2.67
C THR A 247 -16.61 -10.65 -3.42
N TYR A 248 -15.38 -11.14 -3.56
CA TYR A 248 -14.32 -10.45 -4.31
C TYR A 248 -14.72 -10.20 -5.76
N GLU A 249 -15.19 -11.25 -6.47
CA GLU A 249 -15.62 -11.12 -7.86
C GLU A 249 -16.72 -10.08 -8.03
N LYS A 250 -17.71 -10.09 -7.15
CA LYS A 250 -18.80 -9.09 -7.16
C LYS A 250 -18.27 -7.66 -6.99
N ILE A 251 -17.34 -7.44 -6.07
CA ILE A 251 -16.70 -6.13 -5.84
C ILE A 251 -15.89 -5.72 -7.07
N SER A 252 -15.10 -6.64 -7.63
CA SER A 252 -14.27 -6.40 -8.81
C SER A 252 -15.12 -6.05 -10.03
N MET A 253 -16.18 -6.80 -10.29
CA MET A 253 -17.13 -6.49 -11.36
C MET A 253 -17.82 -5.14 -11.19
N GLN A 254 -18.17 -4.78 -9.95
CA GLN A 254 -18.82 -3.51 -9.65
C GLN A 254 -17.96 -2.30 -9.97
N TRP A 255 -16.67 -2.34 -9.59
CA TRP A 255 -15.79 -1.17 -9.66
C TRP A 255 -14.90 -1.14 -10.89
N ILE A 256 -14.47 -2.30 -11.37
CA ILE A 256 -13.49 -2.45 -12.45
C ILE A 256 -14.16 -2.93 -13.75
N GLY A 257 -15.27 -3.66 -13.63
CA GLY A 257 -15.96 -4.28 -14.76
C GLY A 257 -15.34 -5.60 -15.22
N SER A 258 -14.39 -6.14 -14.46
CA SER A 258 -13.76 -7.46 -14.69
C SER A 258 -13.20 -8.00 -13.38
N ASP A 259 -13.01 -9.32 -13.30
CA ASP A 259 -12.25 -9.95 -12.21
C ASP A 259 -10.76 -9.71 -12.43
N ILE A 260 -10.08 -9.14 -11.43
CA ILE A 260 -8.66 -8.74 -11.49
C ILE A 260 -7.75 -9.55 -10.55
N ARG A 261 -8.23 -10.70 -10.06
CA ARG A 261 -7.42 -11.59 -9.19
C ARG A 261 -6.10 -11.98 -9.81
#